data_d05728f93797c39bcb2585b4ce5f34d5
#
_entry.id   d05728f93797c39bcb2585b4ce5f34d5
#
_cell.length_a   1.000
_cell.length_b   1.000
_cell.length_c   1.000
_cell.angle_alpha   90.00
_cell.angle_beta   90.00
_cell.angle_gamma   90.00
#
_symmetry.space_group_name_H-M   'P 1'
#
loop_
_entity.id
_entity.type
_entity.pdbx_description
1 polymer ?
#
loop_
_entity_poly.entity_id
_entity_poly.type
_entity_poly.pdbx_seq_one_letter_code
_entity_poly.pdbx_strand_id
1 'polypeptide(L)'
;MDFDRNIFEVRQSRRNPFLVAHRGVSGANVPCNSMAAFQIALHQGADVVEIDVTRTKNGKHLVFHPGKEPVFLKSCPIPEMTAAEVSELCLLNADSAPTSYKVPTLEEVLTFLKGRAYINVDKFWTDVEGISRVIRETGVEKQVIVKTYTDEESLDAVAKYAPDFMFMPMVRGKDDVTDTLLARGVNIIGTEVLFSKETDEVISDAYIRAMHEKGLLVWANAIVYDERDVISAYHTDDISLSKDPALGWGWLCDKGVDFIQTDWLFALKNYLENRRKEN
;
A
#
# COMPACT_ATOMS: atom_id res chain seq x y z
N MET A 1 13.82 -11.93 -0.69
CA MET A 1 14.14 -10.67 -1.42
C MET A 1 15.44 -10.11 -0.87
N ASP A 2 16.18 -9.36 -1.70
CA ASP A 2 17.38 -8.63 -1.30
C ASP A 2 17.01 -7.14 -1.20
N PHE A 3 16.80 -6.65 0.01
CA PHE A 3 16.38 -5.27 0.28
C PHE A 3 17.55 -4.26 0.28
N ASP A 4 18.77 -4.72 0.08
CA ASP A 4 19.93 -3.85 -0.13
C ASP A 4 20.09 -3.39 -1.58
N ARG A 5 19.39 -4.05 -2.53
CA ARG A 5 19.35 -3.63 -3.93
C ARG A 5 18.42 -2.46 -4.14
N ASN A 6 18.77 -1.60 -5.08
CA ASN A 6 17.87 -0.54 -5.53
C ASN A 6 16.56 -1.15 -6.07
N ILE A 7 15.42 -0.68 -5.59
CA ILE A 7 14.10 -1.24 -5.95
C ILE A 7 13.78 -1.08 -7.44
N PHE A 8 14.28 -0.02 -8.09
CA PHE A 8 14.15 0.17 -9.52
C PHE A 8 14.88 -0.94 -10.30
N GLU A 9 16.12 -1.28 -9.90
CA GLU A 9 16.87 -2.38 -10.51
C GLU A 9 16.18 -3.73 -10.27
N VAL A 10 15.62 -3.95 -9.08
CA VAL A 10 14.82 -5.14 -8.78
C VAL A 10 13.62 -5.20 -9.72
N ARG A 11 12.92 -4.08 -9.92
CA ARG A 11 11.77 -4.02 -10.85
C ARG A 11 12.20 -4.32 -12.29
N GLN A 12 13.30 -3.73 -12.77
CA GLN A 12 13.81 -3.95 -14.13
C GLN A 12 14.22 -5.43 -14.38
N SER A 13 14.61 -6.16 -13.36
CA SER A 13 14.94 -7.59 -13.46
C SER A 13 13.68 -8.49 -13.57
N ARG A 14 12.48 -7.93 -13.44
CA ARG A 14 11.20 -8.64 -13.42
C ARG A 14 10.39 -8.34 -14.69
N ARG A 15 9.64 -9.32 -15.17
CA ARG A 15 8.68 -9.12 -16.25
C ARG A 15 7.35 -8.54 -15.77
N ASN A 16 6.91 -8.99 -14.59
CA ASN A 16 5.61 -8.60 -14.02
C ASN A 16 5.80 -7.44 -13.03
N PRO A 17 4.78 -6.58 -12.85
CA PRO A 17 4.77 -5.60 -11.78
C PRO A 17 4.89 -6.27 -10.41
N PHE A 18 5.24 -5.49 -9.38
CA PHE A 18 5.15 -5.93 -8.00
C PHE A 18 3.68 -6.16 -7.62
N LEU A 19 3.43 -7.28 -6.97
CA LEU A 19 2.12 -7.64 -6.44
C LEU A 19 1.96 -7.07 -5.04
N VAL A 20 1.01 -6.16 -4.87
CA VAL A 20 0.75 -5.51 -3.59
C VAL A 20 -0.54 -6.03 -2.98
N ALA A 21 -0.44 -6.64 -1.80
CA ALA A 21 -1.59 -7.10 -1.04
C ALA A 21 -2.15 -5.95 -0.18
N HIS A 22 -3.30 -5.39 -0.56
CA HIS A 22 -3.99 -4.34 0.17
C HIS A 22 -4.50 -4.85 1.53
N ARG A 23 -3.93 -4.34 2.63
CA ARG A 23 -4.24 -4.77 4.01
C ARG A 23 -4.03 -6.27 4.26
N GLY A 24 -3.08 -6.88 3.52
CA GLY A 24 -2.89 -8.32 3.45
C GLY A 24 -3.90 -9.00 2.52
N VAL A 25 -4.18 -10.28 2.74
CA VAL A 25 -5.24 -11.03 2.02
C VAL A 25 -6.31 -11.40 3.04
N SER A 26 -7.44 -10.75 2.93
CA SER A 26 -8.61 -10.94 3.80
C SER A 26 -9.74 -11.67 3.08
N GLY A 27 -10.72 -12.12 3.84
CA GLY A 27 -11.94 -12.75 3.31
C GLY A 27 -12.48 -13.81 4.26
N ALA A 28 -13.75 -14.15 4.12
CA ALA A 28 -14.45 -15.06 5.01
C ALA A 28 -14.20 -14.73 6.50
N ASN A 29 -13.48 -15.58 7.23
CA ASN A 29 -13.20 -15.38 8.65
C ASN A 29 -11.91 -14.60 8.96
N VAL A 30 -11.15 -14.18 7.92
CA VAL A 30 -9.89 -13.48 8.10
C VAL A 30 -10.07 -11.98 7.85
N PRO A 31 -10.05 -11.14 8.89
CA PRO A 31 -10.16 -9.69 8.76
C PRO A 31 -8.90 -9.11 8.09
N CYS A 32 -9.07 -8.01 7.34
CA CYS A 32 -7.95 -7.23 6.82
C CYS A 32 -7.13 -6.60 7.96
N ASN A 33 -5.90 -6.19 7.69
CA ASN A 33 -4.97 -5.64 8.69
C ASN A 33 -4.75 -6.57 9.90
N SER A 34 -4.86 -7.89 9.71
CA SER A 34 -4.60 -8.89 10.75
C SER A 34 -3.35 -9.70 10.43
N MET A 35 -2.71 -10.27 11.47
CA MET A 35 -1.53 -11.13 11.27
C MET A 35 -1.81 -12.32 10.35
N ALA A 36 -3.05 -12.85 10.38
CA ALA A 36 -3.46 -13.93 9.47
C ALA A 36 -3.54 -13.46 8.01
N ALA A 37 -4.09 -12.25 7.75
CA ALA A 37 -4.13 -11.68 6.41
C ALA A 37 -2.72 -11.47 5.83
N PHE A 38 -1.77 -11.02 6.64
CA PHE A 38 -0.37 -10.85 6.22
C PHE A 38 0.30 -12.21 5.95
N GLN A 39 0.06 -13.21 6.80
CA GLN A 39 0.57 -14.56 6.57
C GLN A 39 0.05 -15.16 5.26
N ILE A 40 -1.23 -14.97 4.95
CA ILE A 40 -1.84 -15.45 3.70
C ILE A 40 -1.23 -14.70 2.51
N ALA A 41 -1.06 -13.37 2.61
CA ALA A 41 -0.42 -12.57 1.56
C ALA A 41 0.97 -13.10 1.20
N LEU A 42 1.79 -13.40 2.21
CA LEU A 42 3.11 -13.99 2.00
C LEU A 42 3.03 -15.37 1.33
N HIS A 43 2.11 -16.24 1.76
CA HIS A 43 1.92 -17.57 1.15
C HIS A 43 1.43 -17.49 -0.30
N GLN A 44 0.63 -16.49 -0.64
CA GLN A 44 0.18 -16.25 -2.02
C GLN A 44 1.27 -15.57 -2.87
N GLY A 45 2.36 -15.11 -2.26
CA GLY A 45 3.51 -14.54 -2.94
C GLY A 45 3.41 -13.04 -3.19
N ALA A 46 2.86 -12.30 -2.23
CA ALA A 46 2.95 -10.84 -2.22
C ALA A 46 4.42 -10.39 -2.29
N ASP A 47 4.68 -9.42 -3.14
CA ASP A 47 5.96 -8.71 -3.16
C ASP A 47 5.98 -7.59 -2.14
N VAL A 48 4.82 -6.95 -1.95
CA VAL A 48 4.57 -5.87 -1.00
C VAL A 48 3.33 -6.21 -0.19
N VAL A 49 3.39 -6.00 1.12
CA VAL A 49 2.22 -6.03 2.00
C VAL A 49 1.91 -4.60 2.40
N GLU A 50 0.72 -4.13 2.05
CA GLU A 50 0.26 -2.81 2.49
C GLU A 50 -0.43 -2.93 3.84
N ILE A 51 -0.22 -1.92 4.70
CA ILE A 51 -0.77 -1.82 6.05
C ILE A 51 -1.22 -0.39 6.34
N ASP A 52 -2.38 -0.24 6.98
CA ASP A 52 -2.83 1.05 7.50
C ASP A 52 -2.34 1.27 8.94
N VAL A 53 -1.87 2.47 9.25
CA VAL A 53 -1.41 2.78 10.61
C VAL A 53 -2.33 3.80 11.27
N THR A 54 -2.66 3.55 12.53
CA THR A 54 -3.37 4.49 13.41
C THR A 54 -2.67 4.58 14.76
N ARG A 55 -2.95 5.66 15.51
CA ARG A 55 -2.33 5.92 16.81
C ARG A 55 -3.39 5.98 17.91
N THR A 56 -3.15 5.28 19.01
CA THR A 56 -4.01 5.31 20.19
C THR A 56 -3.85 6.61 20.98
N LYS A 57 -4.80 6.89 21.88
CA LYS A 57 -4.78 8.04 22.80
C LYS A 57 -3.48 8.15 23.60
N ASN A 58 -2.91 7.03 24.00
CA ASN A 58 -1.64 6.99 24.75
C ASN A 58 -0.40 6.75 23.87
N GLY A 59 -0.50 6.98 22.56
CA GLY A 59 0.65 7.07 21.65
C GLY A 59 1.17 5.76 21.07
N LYS A 60 0.51 4.62 21.27
CA LYS A 60 0.89 3.34 20.65
C LYS A 60 0.39 3.31 19.21
N HIS A 61 1.26 2.95 18.25
CA HIS A 61 0.87 2.73 16.87
C HIS A 61 0.34 1.31 16.66
N LEU A 62 -0.82 1.22 16.03
CA LEU A 62 -1.53 -0.02 15.71
C LEU A 62 -1.73 -0.12 14.20
N VAL A 63 -1.88 -1.34 13.69
CA VAL A 63 -2.21 -1.58 12.29
C VAL A 63 -3.71 -1.77 12.14
N PHE A 64 -4.38 -0.70 11.71
CA PHE A 64 -5.83 -0.62 11.56
C PHE A 64 -6.21 0.60 10.70
N HIS A 65 -7.20 0.46 9.83
CA HIS A 65 -7.68 1.58 9.02
C HIS A 65 -8.60 2.49 9.86
N PRO A 66 -8.22 3.77 10.11
CA PRO A 66 -9.07 4.70 10.85
C PRO A 66 -10.47 4.84 10.20
N GLY A 67 -11.50 4.94 11.03
CA GLY A 67 -12.90 5.04 10.58
C GLY A 67 -13.58 3.69 10.30
N LYS A 68 -12.88 2.57 10.52
CA LYS A 68 -13.46 1.21 10.42
C LYS A 68 -13.78 0.59 11.79
N GLU A 69 -13.78 1.39 12.85
CA GLU A 69 -14.07 0.95 14.22
C GLU A 69 -15.41 0.21 14.39
N PRO A 70 -16.46 0.41 13.56
CA PRO A 70 -17.65 -0.43 13.59
C PRO A 70 -17.40 -1.94 13.49
N VAL A 71 -16.27 -2.38 12.91
CA VAL A 71 -15.86 -3.80 12.91
C VAL A 71 -15.55 -4.38 14.28
N PHE A 72 -15.54 -3.56 15.34
CA PHE A 72 -15.44 -4.01 16.74
C PHE A 72 -16.77 -3.92 17.46
N LEU A 73 -17.88 -3.56 16.80
CA LEU A 73 -19.13 -3.15 17.42
C LEU A 73 -18.95 -1.95 18.37
N LYS A 74 -18.02 -1.06 18.04
CA LYS A 74 -17.72 0.18 18.79
C LYS A 74 -17.93 1.40 17.91
N SER A 75 -18.39 2.47 18.52
CA SER A 75 -18.49 3.78 17.89
C SER A 75 -17.33 4.72 18.25
N CYS A 76 -16.52 4.35 19.24
CA CYS A 76 -15.38 5.16 19.69
C CYS A 76 -14.18 4.93 18.77
N PRO A 77 -13.61 5.99 18.17
CA PRO A 77 -12.42 5.89 17.33
C PRO A 77 -11.19 5.43 18.13
N ILE A 78 -10.30 4.64 17.50
CA ILE A 78 -9.05 4.17 18.12
C ILE A 78 -8.21 5.34 18.70
N PRO A 79 -8.09 6.51 18.05
CA PRO A 79 -7.38 7.65 18.64
C PRO A 79 -7.91 8.14 19.99
N GLU A 80 -9.14 7.80 20.36
CA GLU A 80 -9.74 8.13 21.64
C GLU A 80 -9.57 7.01 22.69
N MET A 81 -9.07 5.83 22.27
CA MET A 81 -8.87 4.64 23.11
C MET A 81 -7.40 4.49 23.50
N THR A 82 -7.15 3.91 24.67
CA THR A 82 -5.80 3.44 25.04
C THR A 82 -5.45 2.13 24.33
N ALA A 83 -4.17 1.81 24.22
CA ALA A 83 -3.73 0.53 23.66
C ALA A 83 -4.26 -0.68 24.45
N ALA A 84 -4.39 -0.55 25.77
CA ALA A 84 -4.97 -1.58 26.63
C ALA A 84 -6.45 -1.85 26.29
N GLU A 85 -7.24 -0.79 26.12
CA GLU A 85 -8.65 -0.92 25.71
C GLU A 85 -8.79 -1.59 24.34
N VAL A 86 -7.94 -1.22 23.35
CA VAL A 86 -7.97 -1.85 22.02
C VAL A 86 -7.54 -3.31 22.07
N SER A 87 -6.59 -3.68 22.93
CA SER A 87 -6.12 -5.08 23.06
C SER A 87 -7.20 -6.06 23.51
N GLU A 88 -8.23 -5.60 24.20
CA GLU A 88 -9.38 -6.41 24.58
C GLU A 88 -10.37 -6.68 23.43
N LEU A 89 -10.32 -5.86 22.37
CA LEU A 89 -11.23 -6.00 21.23
C LEU A 89 -10.80 -7.15 20.31
N CYS A 90 -11.79 -7.76 19.66
CA CYS A 90 -11.58 -8.69 18.57
C CYS A 90 -12.19 -8.15 17.29
N LEU A 91 -11.50 -8.35 16.16
CA LEU A 91 -12.00 -8.01 14.84
C LEU A 91 -13.20 -8.89 14.49
N LEU A 92 -14.19 -8.32 13.80
CA LEU A 92 -15.26 -9.09 13.17
C LEU A 92 -14.78 -9.59 11.79
N ASN A 93 -15.36 -10.70 11.37
CA ASN A 93 -15.22 -11.18 9.99
C ASN A 93 -16.16 -10.43 9.03
N ALA A 94 -16.15 -10.82 7.76
CA ALA A 94 -16.99 -10.21 6.72
C ALA A 94 -18.50 -10.31 7.01
N ASP A 95 -18.92 -11.35 7.75
CA ASP A 95 -20.32 -11.57 8.16
C ASP A 95 -20.66 -10.88 9.48
N SER A 96 -19.81 -9.98 9.97
CA SER A 96 -19.94 -9.29 11.26
C SER A 96 -19.97 -10.24 12.47
N ALA A 97 -19.44 -11.45 12.34
CA ALA A 97 -19.29 -12.37 13.44
C ALA A 97 -17.97 -12.16 14.19
N PRO A 98 -17.95 -12.26 15.54
CA PRO A 98 -16.72 -12.13 16.32
C PRO A 98 -15.69 -13.21 15.94
N THR A 99 -14.43 -12.78 15.81
CA THR A 99 -13.28 -13.66 15.58
C THR A 99 -12.35 -13.67 16.80
N SER A 100 -11.29 -14.48 16.77
CA SER A 100 -10.21 -14.43 17.76
C SER A 100 -9.08 -13.45 17.37
N TYR A 101 -9.16 -12.79 16.21
CA TYR A 101 -8.12 -11.90 15.73
C TYR A 101 -8.14 -10.58 16.47
N LYS A 102 -6.96 -10.14 16.91
CA LYS A 102 -6.71 -8.87 17.56
C LYS A 102 -6.17 -7.84 16.57
N VAL A 103 -6.26 -6.56 16.94
CA VAL A 103 -5.55 -5.49 16.23
C VAL A 103 -4.07 -5.59 16.59
N PRO A 104 -3.18 -5.83 15.62
CA PRO A 104 -1.75 -5.92 15.92
C PRO A 104 -1.14 -4.52 16.10
N THR A 105 -0.07 -4.44 16.85
CA THR A 105 0.77 -3.25 16.92
C THR A 105 1.61 -3.12 15.64
N LEU A 106 1.99 -1.89 15.30
CA LEU A 106 2.90 -1.65 14.17
C LEU A 106 4.21 -2.43 14.33
N GLU A 107 4.79 -2.43 15.52
CA GLU A 107 6.03 -3.15 15.86
C GLU A 107 5.91 -4.66 15.60
N GLU A 108 4.78 -5.29 16.02
CA GLU A 108 4.53 -6.71 15.77
C GLU A 108 4.48 -7.02 14.27
N VAL A 109 3.78 -6.20 13.48
CA VAL A 109 3.63 -6.39 12.04
C VAL A 109 4.96 -6.17 11.31
N LEU A 110 5.70 -5.09 11.64
CA LEU A 110 7.00 -4.83 11.04
C LEU A 110 8.00 -5.96 11.36
N THR A 111 8.03 -6.42 12.61
CA THR A 111 8.88 -7.54 13.01
C THR A 111 8.51 -8.83 12.27
N PHE A 112 7.21 -9.10 12.12
CA PHE A 112 6.72 -10.27 11.39
C PHE A 112 7.08 -10.23 9.90
N LEU A 113 6.98 -9.07 9.25
CA LEU A 113 7.26 -8.91 7.82
C LEU A 113 8.76 -8.72 7.52
N LYS A 114 9.60 -8.47 8.53
CA LYS A 114 11.04 -8.26 8.36
C LYS A 114 11.70 -9.38 7.56
N GLY A 115 12.38 -9.02 6.47
CA GLY A 115 13.07 -9.94 5.58
C GLY A 115 12.16 -10.78 4.68
N ARG A 116 10.84 -10.56 4.65
CA ARG A 116 9.89 -11.40 3.92
C ARG A 116 9.27 -10.72 2.69
N ALA A 117 8.88 -9.44 2.80
CA ALA A 117 8.29 -8.67 1.72
C ALA A 117 8.62 -7.19 1.90
N TYR A 118 8.49 -6.37 0.86
CA TYR A 118 8.39 -4.93 1.06
C TYR A 118 7.13 -4.61 1.86
N ILE A 119 7.16 -3.52 2.62
CA ILE A 119 6.05 -3.10 3.48
C ILE A 119 5.63 -1.70 3.07
N ASN A 120 4.41 -1.55 2.54
CA ASN A 120 3.87 -0.23 2.33
C ASN A 120 3.12 0.24 3.59
N VAL A 121 3.57 1.34 4.17
CA VAL A 121 2.96 1.95 5.35
C VAL A 121 2.06 3.09 4.90
N ASP A 122 0.74 2.82 4.82
CA ASP A 122 -0.28 3.82 4.55
C ASP A 122 -0.68 4.58 5.82
N LYS A 123 -1.33 5.73 5.67
CA LYS A 123 -1.62 6.68 6.76
C LYS A 123 -0.35 7.23 7.45
N PHE A 124 0.80 7.13 6.79
CA PHE A 124 2.08 7.60 7.32
C PHE A 124 2.06 9.08 7.73
N TRP A 125 1.31 9.91 6.97
CA TRP A 125 1.11 11.35 7.26
C TRP A 125 0.44 11.64 8.60
N THR A 126 -0.19 10.67 9.25
CA THR A 126 -0.89 10.89 10.52
C THR A 126 0.08 11.09 11.71
N ASP A 127 1.28 10.53 11.63
CA ASP A 127 2.35 10.71 12.63
C ASP A 127 3.71 10.32 12.04
N VAL A 128 4.21 11.11 11.09
CA VAL A 128 5.46 10.83 10.35
C VAL A 128 6.63 10.57 11.31
N GLU A 129 6.80 11.39 12.35
CA GLU A 129 7.89 11.25 13.33
C GLU A 129 7.77 9.96 14.14
N GLY A 130 6.57 9.70 14.69
CA GLY A 130 6.35 8.55 15.57
C GLY A 130 6.44 7.23 14.81
N ILE A 131 5.85 7.14 13.62
CA ILE A 131 5.91 5.95 12.77
C ILE A 131 7.35 5.69 12.29
N SER A 132 8.09 6.75 11.89
CA SER A 132 9.50 6.62 11.49
C SER A 132 10.37 6.07 12.61
N ARG A 133 10.12 6.49 13.86
CA ARG A 133 10.83 5.93 15.02
C ARG A 133 10.59 4.43 15.17
N VAL A 134 9.35 3.96 15.08
CA VAL A 134 9.04 2.52 15.18
C VAL A 134 9.69 1.73 14.05
N ILE A 135 9.70 2.26 12.81
CA ILE A 135 10.37 1.64 11.66
C ILE A 135 11.87 1.47 11.94
N ARG A 136 12.55 2.53 12.46
CA ARG A 136 13.98 2.47 12.78
C ARG A 136 14.27 1.51 13.93
N GLU A 137 13.46 1.52 14.98
CA GLU A 137 13.61 0.61 16.14
C GLU A 137 13.46 -0.86 15.74
N THR A 138 12.65 -1.15 14.72
CA THR A 138 12.51 -2.52 14.18
C THR A 138 13.57 -2.87 13.13
N GLY A 139 14.29 -1.88 12.59
CA GLY A 139 15.36 -2.08 11.62
C GLY A 139 14.85 -2.61 10.28
N VAL A 140 13.82 -1.98 9.73
CA VAL A 140 13.19 -2.34 8.44
C VAL A 140 13.19 -1.19 7.43
N GLU A 141 14.03 -0.16 7.64
CA GLU A 141 14.08 1.07 6.85
C GLU A 141 14.25 0.79 5.35
N LYS A 142 15.07 -0.19 5.00
CA LYS A 142 15.36 -0.56 3.61
C LYS A 142 14.26 -1.37 2.92
N GLN A 143 13.24 -1.77 3.66
CA GLN A 143 12.17 -2.61 3.14
C GLN A 143 10.79 -1.90 3.20
N VAL A 144 10.76 -0.68 3.77
CA VAL A 144 9.53 0.10 3.94
C VAL A 144 9.37 1.10 2.80
N ILE A 145 8.17 1.15 2.23
CA ILE A 145 7.70 2.18 1.31
C ILE A 145 6.67 3.02 2.06
N VAL A 146 6.92 4.32 2.21
CA VAL A 146 5.99 5.24 2.88
C VAL A 146 5.29 6.13 1.87
N LYS A 147 4.06 6.54 2.17
CA LYS A 147 3.22 7.37 1.32
C LYS A 147 2.62 8.53 2.10
N THR A 148 2.47 9.67 1.44
CA THR A 148 1.70 10.81 1.96
C THR A 148 0.93 11.50 0.84
N TYR A 149 0.01 12.38 1.23
CA TYR A 149 -0.51 13.39 0.33
C TYR A 149 0.60 14.36 -0.10
N THR A 150 0.30 15.24 -1.06
CA THR A 150 1.26 16.18 -1.66
C THR A 150 1.18 17.58 -1.07
N ASP A 151 0.51 17.75 0.07
CA ASP A 151 0.49 19.02 0.80
C ASP A 151 1.87 19.30 1.43
N GLU A 152 2.21 20.58 1.58
CA GLU A 152 3.54 21.01 2.00
C GLU A 152 3.90 20.51 3.41
N GLU A 153 2.92 20.44 4.32
CA GLU A 153 3.13 19.96 5.70
C GLU A 153 3.57 18.50 5.70
N SER A 154 2.88 17.65 4.92
CA SER A 154 3.22 16.23 4.77
C SER A 154 4.59 16.04 4.14
N LEU A 155 4.91 16.79 3.07
CA LEU A 155 6.21 16.69 2.38
C LEU A 155 7.37 17.19 3.24
N ASP A 156 7.19 18.27 4.00
CA ASP A 156 8.19 18.79 4.94
C ASP A 156 8.43 17.82 6.10
N ALA A 157 7.38 17.16 6.60
CA ALA A 157 7.51 16.13 7.61
C ALA A 157 8.32 14.93 7.11
N VAL A 158 8.09 14.47 5.87
CA VAL A 158 8.91 13.40 5.24
C VAL A 158 10.36 13.84 5.11
N ALA A 159 10.62 15.03 4.56
CA ALA A 159 11.97 15.54 4.39
C ALA A 159 12.73 15.67 5.73
N LYS A 160 12.02 15.94 6.82
CA LYS A 160 12.60 16.09 8.16
C LYS A 160 12.84 14.76 8.87
N TYR A 161 11.88 13.84 8.84
CA TYR A 161 11.88 12.65 9.71
C TYR A 161 12.18 11.34 8.99
N ALA A 162 11.97 11.29 7.65
CA ALA A 162 12.10 10.08 6.86
C ALA A 162 12.75 10.31 5.47
N PRO A 163 13.79 11.18 5.33
CA PRO A 163 14.36 11.51 4.01
C PRO A 163 15.00 10.30 3.31
N ASP A 164 15.39 9.30 4.07
CA ASP A 164 16.09 8.08 3.63
C ASP A 164 15.14 6.90 3.34
N PHE A 165 13.87 6.97 3.76
CA PHE A 165 12.91 5.91 3.47
C PHE A 165 12.50 5.94 1.99
N MET A 166 12.19 4.78 1.43
CA MET A 166 11.58 4.71 0.10
C MET A 166 10.22 5.44 0.14
N PHE A 167 10.12 6.55 -0.58
CA PHE A 167 8.96 7.42 -0.55
C PHE A 167 8.24 7.46 -1.91
N MET A 168 6.91 7.36 -1.88
CA MET A 168 6.03 7.51 -3.02
C MET A 168 4.88 8.47 -2.67
N PRO A 169 4.88 9.73 -3.13
CA PRO A 169 3.74 10.62 -2.95
C PRO A 169 2.53 10.12 -3.73
N MET A 170 1.33 10.33 -3.19
CA MET A 170 0.06 10.08 -3.88
C MET A 170 -0.29 11.28 -4.77
N VAL A 171 -0.16 11.13 -6.09
CA VAL A 171 -0.47 12.18 -7.07
C VAL A 171 -1.80 11.91 -7.75
N ARG A 172 -2.62 12.94 -7.90
CA ARG A 172 -3.97 12.79 -8.46
C ARG A 172 -4.14 13.61 -9.75
N GLY A 173 -4.45 12.91 -10.85
CA GLY A 173 -4.72 13.50 -12.16
C GLY A 173 -3.48 14.09 -12.86
N LYS A 174 -2.64 14.80 -12.13
CA LYS A 174 -1.34 15.35 -12.56
C LYS A 174 -0.29 15.23 -11.45
N ASP A 175 0.98 15.33 -11.83
CA ASP A 175 2.12 15.35 -10.90
C ASP A 175 2.85 16.70 -11.01
N ASP A 176 2.88 17.45 -9.92
CA ASP A 176 3.56 18.74 -9.79
C ASP A 176 4.58 18.77 -8.64
N VAL A 177 4.88 17.61 -8.02
CA VAL A 177 5.75 17.51 -6.83
C VAL A 177 7.02 16.70 -7.03
N THR A 178 7.06 15.75 -7.95
CA THR A 178 8.19 14.81 -8.12
C THR A 178 9.52 15.53 -8.31
N ASP A 179 9.62 16.51 -9.19
CA ASP A 179 10.87 17.24 -9.44
C ASP A 179 11.31 18.07 -8.23
N THR A 180 10.37 18.63 -7.47
CA THR A 180 10.63 19.36 -6.23
C THR A 180 11.18 18.42 -5.16
N LEU A 181 10.61 17.23 -5.02
CA LEU A 181 11.06 16.23 -4.03
C LEU A 181 12.45 15.69 -4.35
N LEU A 182 12.76 15.44 -5.61
CA LEU A 182 14.11 15.07 -6.05
C LEU A 182 15.14 16.16 -5.67
N ALA A 183 14.78 17.44 -5.86
CA ALA A 183 15.65 18.56 -5.49
C ALA A 183 15.82 18.72 -3.96
N ARG A 184 14.87 18.27 -3.14
CA ARG A 184 14.94 18.28 -1.67
C ARG A 184 15.80 17.15 -1.08
N GLY A 185 16.28 16.21 -1.90
CA GLY A 185 17.11 15.08 -1.45
C GLY A 185 16.34 14.00 -0.68
N VAL A 186 15.00 13.95 -0.83
CA VAL A 186 14.17 12.85 -0.33
C VAL A 186 14.37 11.62 -1.22
N ASN A 187 14.43 10.44 -0.63
CA ASN A 187 14.55 9.18 -1.36
C ASN A 187 13.23 8.78 -2.04
N ILE A 188 12.80 9.62 -3.01
CA ILE A 188 11.62 9.31 -3.83
C ILE A 188 11.97 8.17 -4.78
N ILE A 189 11.16 7.10 -4.74
CA ILE A 189 11.33 5.93 -5.61
C ILE A 189 10.30 5.88 -6.74
N GLY A 190 9.30 6.74 -6.72
CA GLY A 190 8.20 6.79 -7.68
C GLY A 190 6.99 7.52 -7.14
N THR A 191 5.85 7.34 -7.77
CA THR A 191 4.56 7.93 -7.37
C THR A 191 3.46 6.89 -7.33
N GLU A 192 2.52 7.03 -6.39
CA GLU A 192 1.22 6.38 -6.48
C GLU A 192 0.28 7.27 -7.28
N VAL A 193 -0.19 6.77 -8.42
CA VAL A 193 -1.06 7.53 -9.31
C VAL A 193 -2.53 7.24 -9.02
N LEU A 194 -3.30 8.29 -8.78
CA LEU A 194 -4.74 8.26 -8.60
C LEU A 194 -5.39 8.99 -9.77
N PHE A 195 -6.14 8.28 -10.58
CA PHE A 195 -6.75 8.81 -11.81
C PHE A 195 -8.20 8.40 -11.94
N SER A 196 -9.05 9.36 -12.29
CA SER A 196 -10.49 9.14 -12.50
C SER A 196 -10.85 8.89 -13.96
N LYS A 197 -9.93 9.24 -14.87
CA LYS A 197 -10.08 9.09 -16.33
C LYS A 197 -8.81 8.53 -16.94
N GLU A 198 -8.95 7.74 -18.00
CA GLU A 198 -7.82 7.26 -18.80
C GLU A 198 -6.99 8.38 -19.47
N THR A 199 -7.57 9.60 -19.54
CA THR A 199 -6.94 10.79 -20.10
C THR A 199 -6.17 11.62 -19.08
N ASP A 200 -6.17 11.24 -17.79
CA ASP A 200 -5.43 11.95 -16.76
C ASP A 200 -3.92 11.83 -17.03
N GLU A 201 -3.17 12.92 -16.77
CA GLU A 201 -1.76 13.03 -17.09
C GLU A 201 -0.93 11.91 -16.45
N VAL A 202 -1.18 11.62 -15.17
CA VAL A 202 -0.41 10.66 -14.36
C VAL A 202 -0.47 9.20 -14.83
N ILE A 203 -1.39 8.88 -15.76
CA ILE A 203 -1.49 7.53 -16.37
C ILE A 203 -1.23 7.55 -17.88
N SER A 204 -0.80 8.67 -18.42
CA SER A 204 -0.40 8.76 -19.83
C SER A 204 0.90 7.98 -20.09
N ASP A 205 1.04 7.43 -21.30
CA ASP A 205 2.27 6.74 -21.70
C ASP A 205 3.49 7.66 -21.66
N ALA A 206 3.29 8.98 -21.85
CA ALA A 206 4.35 9.99 -21.76
C ALA A 206 4.83 10.15 -20.31
N TYR A 207 3.90 10.22 -19.36
CA TYR A 207 4.23 10.33 -17.93
C TYR A 207 4.98 9.10 -17.43
N ILE A 208 4.46 7.89 -17.68
CA ILE A 208 5.11 6.65 -17.24
C ILE A 208 6.51 6.52 -17.82
N ARG A 209 6.69 6.84 -19.09
CA ARG A 209 8.01 6.84 -19.73
C ARG A 209 8.95 7.85 -19.07
N ALA A 210 8.50 9.07 -18.81
CA ALA A 210 9.30 10.11 -18.14
C ALA A 210 9.70 9.70 -16.72
N MET A 211 8.84 9.01 -15.99
CA MET A 211 9.17 8.44 -14.67
C MET A 211 10.27 7.37 -14.79
N HIS A 212 10.13 6.44 -15.71
CA HIS A 212 11.14 5.40 -15.96
C HIS A 212 12.50 5.98 -16.42
N GLU A 213 12.50 7.03 -17.25
CA GLU A 213 13.71 7.72 -17.67
C GLU A 213 14.44 8.41 -16.50
N LYS A 214 13.69 8.82 -15.46
CA LYS A 214 14.24 9.33 -14.19
C LYS A 214 14.67 8.22 -13.21
N GLY A 215 14.46 6.95 -13.52
CA GLY A 215 14.69 5.83 -12.62
C GLY A 215 13.63 5.73 -11.53
N LEU A 216 12.42 6.21 -11.76
CA LEU A 216 11.29 6.22 -10.85
C LEU A 216 10.20 5.22 -11.28
N LEU A 217 9.46 4.71 -10.32
CA LEU A 217 8.43 3.69 -10.49
C LEU A 217 7.02 4.30 -10.40
N VAL A 218 6.04 3.62 -10.99
CA VAL A 218 4.64 4.02 -10.98
C VAL A 218 3.79 2.95 -10.30
N TRP A 219 3.02 3.35 -9.29
CA TRP A 219 2.10 2.48 -8.54
C TRP A 219 0.67 2.83 -8.90
N ALA A 220 -0.13 1.83 -9.28
CA ALA A 220 -1.57 1.96 -9.50
C ALA A 220 -2.36 0.99 -8.61
N ASN A 221 -3.61 1.36 -8.37
CA ASN A 221 -4.53 0.60 -7.52
C ASN A 221 -5.60 -0.08 -8.38
N ALA A 222 -5.72 -1.40 -8.26
CA ALA A 222 -6.84 -2.14 -8.84
C ALA A 222 -8.01 -2.30 -7.85
N ILE A 223 -7.87 -1.83 -6.63
CA ILE A 223 -8.93 -1.88 -5.61
C ILE A 223 -10.09 -0.94 -5.95
N VAL A 224 -11.29 -1.29 -5.51
CA VAL A 224 -12.43 -0.36 -5.45
C VAL A 224 -12.39 0.36 -4.11
N TYR A 225 -12.05 1.64 -4.15
CA TYR A 225 -11.92 2.43 -2.92
C TYR A 225 -13.30 2.91 -2.43
N ASP A 226 -14.04 3.62 -3.28
CA ASP A 226 -15.39 4.13 -3.02
C ASP A 226 -16.10 4.36 -4.37
N GLU A 227 -17.42 4.26 -4.41
CA GLU A 227 -18.21 4.54 -5.64
C GLU A 227 -18.07 5.99 -6.13
N ARG A 228 -17.76 6.93 -5.23
CA ARG A 228 -17.62 8.36 -5.51
C ARG A 228 -16.17 8.79 -5.72
N ASP A 229 -15.20 7.98 -5.27
CA ASP A 229 -13.78 8.28 -5.41
C ASP A 229 -13.09 7.22 -6.30
N VAL A 230 -13.16 7.47 -7.60
CA VAL A 230 -12.54 6.62 -8.62
C VAL A 230 -11.04 6.92 -8.66
N ILE A 231 -10.23 5.88 -8.41
CA ILE A 231 -8.77 6.01 -8.30
C ILE A 231 -8.00 5.30 -9.42
N SER A 232 -8.69 4.62 -10.34
CA SER A 232 -8.07 3.87 -11.46
C SER A 232 -8.93 3.84 -12.72
N ALA A 233 -9.76 4.85 -12.97
CA ALA A 233 -10.66 4.93 -14.14
C ALA A 233 -11.47 3.63 -14.36
N TYR A 234 -11.87 2.95 -13.29
CA TYR A 234 -12.57 1.66 -13.26
C TYR A 234 -11.76 0.45 -13.76
N HIS A 235 -10.44 0.55 -13.94
CA HIS A 235 -9.58 -0.60 -14.18
C HIS A 235 -9.28 -1.34 -12.86
N THR A 236 -10.31 -2.02 -12.35
CA THR A 236 -10.35 -2.57 -10.98
C THR A 236 -10.33 -4.08 -10.94
N ASP A 237 -10.17 -4.61 -9.73
CA ASP A 237 -10.34 -6.03 -9.42
C ASP A 237 -11.74 -6.52 -9.83
N ASP A 238 -12.79 -5.72 -9.57
CA ASP A 238 -14.16 -6.07 -9.89
C ASP A 238 -14.37 -6.32 -11.39
N ILE A 239 -13.87 -5.42 -12.24
CA ILE A 239 -14.00 -5.58 -13.69
C ILE A 239 -13.16 -6.76 -14.17
N SER A 240 -12.00 -6.98 -13.56
CA SER A 240 -11.09 -8.07 -13.87
C SER A 240 -11.70 -9.43 -13.56
N LEU A 241 -12.46 -9.55 -12.47
CA LEU A 241 -13.09 -10.79 -12.02
C LEU A 241 -14.45 -11.03 -12.64
N SER A 242 -15.26 -9.97 -12.81
CA SER A 242 -16.65 -10.10 -13.24
C SER A 242 -16.85 -10.06 -14.75
N LYS A 243 -15.87 -9.53 -15.50
CA LYS A 243 -15.95 -9.38 -16.95
C LYS A 243 -14.73 -10.01 -17.64
N ASP A 244 -13.61 -9.30 -17.65
CA ASP A 244 -12.38 -9.72 -18.34
C ASP A 244 -11.15 -9.17 -17.60
N PRO A 245 -10.20 -10.02 -17.16
CA PRO A 245 -8.97 -9.58 -16.55
C PRO A 245 -8.15 -8.61 -17.39
N ALA A 246 -8.29 -8.66 -18.72
CA ALA A 246 -7.60 -7.74 -19.62
C ALA A 246 -8.08 -6.30 -19.49
N LEU A 247 -9.36 -6.08 -19.10
CA LEU A 247 -9.93 -4.74 -18.94
C LEU A 247 -9.49 -4.03 -17.68
N GLY A 248 -9.13 -4.78 -16.63
CA GLY A 248 -8.62 -4.21 -15.38
C GLY A 248 -7.11 -4.40 -15.28
N TRP A 249 -6.67 -5.54 -14.75
CA TRP A 249 -5.26 -5.84 -14.53
C TRP A 249 -4.41 -5.78 -15.80
N GLY A 250 -4.95 -6.28 -16.92
CA GLY A 250 -4.28 -6.26 -18.21
C GLY A 250 -4.01 -4.84 -18.69
N TRP A 251 -5.01 -3.97 -18.60
CA TRP A 251 -4.87 -2.56 -18.98
C TRP A 251 -3.79 -1.85 -18.15
N LEU A 252 -3.78 -2.06 -16.82
CA LEU A 252 -2.74 -1.49 -15.96
C LEU A 252 -1.34 -1.99 -16.36
N CYS A 253 -1.21 -3.29 -16.65
CA CYS A 253 0.05 -3.86 -17.13
C CYS A 253 0.50 -3.26 -18.46
N ASP A 254 -0.44 -3.05 -19.41
CA ASP A 254 -0.16 -2.50 -20.74
C ASP A 254 0.26 -1.03 -20.66
N LYS A 255 -0.21 -0.30 -19.65
CA LYS A 255 0.29 1.04 -19.32
C LYS A 255 1.74 1.02 -18.82
N GLY A 256 2.23 -0.09 -18.32
CA GLY A 256 3.58 -0.21 -17.82
C GLY A 256 3.76 0.21 -16.36
N VAL A 257 2.69 0.15 -15.54
CA VAL A 257 2.81 0.40 -14.09
C VAL A 257 3.69 -0.65 -13.44
N ASP A 258 4.37 -0.27 -12.37
CA ASP A 258 5.38 -1.10 -11.70
C ASP A 258 4.85 -1.82 -10.48
N PHE A 259 3.81 -1.29 -9.84
CA PHE A 259 3.10 -1.90 -8.73
C PHE A 259 1.61 -1.94 -9.03
N ILE A 260 0.96 -3.06 -8.73
CA ILE A 260 -0.50 -3.18 -8.76
C ILE A 260 -0.98 -3.60 -7.37
N GLN A 261 -1.70 -2.70 -6.70
CA GLN A 261 -2.35 -2.98 -5.43
C GLN A 261 -3.72 -3.59 -5.68
N THR A 262 -4.01 -4.72 -5.01
CA THR A 262 -5.19 -5.54 -5.23
C THR A 262 -5.71 -6.15 -3.94
N ASP A 263 -7.02 -6.36 -3.87
CA ASP A 263 -7.68 -7.21 -2.87
C ASP A 263 -7.67 -8.70 -3.27
N TRP A 264 -7.34 -9.02 -4.53
CA TRP A 264 -7.41 -10.35 -5.12
C TRP A 264 -6.04 -10.87 -5.58
N LEU A 265 -5.07 -10.84 -4.68
CA LEU A 265 -3.67 -11.13 -4.94
C LEU A 265 -3.44 -12.43 -5.74
N PHE A 266 -4.07 -13.54 -5.32
CA PHE A 266 -3.90 -14.83 -5.99
C PHE A 266 -4.46 -14.85 -7.41
N ALA A 267 -5.61 -14.18 -7.62
CA ALA A 267 -6.23 -14.09 -8.94
C ALA A 267 -5.38 -13.25 -9.90
N LEU A 268 -4.90 -12.08 -9.45
CA LEU A 268 -3.97 -11.25 -10.23
C LEU A 268 -2.69 -12.02 -10.56
N LYS A 269 -2.08 -12.71 -9.59
CA LYS A 269 -0.88 -13.51 -9.81
C LYS A 269 -1.09 -14.57 -10.90
N ASN A 270 -2.18 -15.34 -10.81
CA ASN A 270 -2.51 -16.36 -11.80
C ASN A 270 -2.73 -15.76 -13.19
N TYR A 271 -3.41 -14.62 -13.28
CA TYR A 271 -3.58 -13.90 -14.54
C TYR A 271 -2.23 -13.54 -15.17
N LEU A 272 -1.33 -12.94 -14.40
CA LEU A 272 -0.01 -12.53 -14.88
C LEU A 272 0.87 -13.73 -15.30
N GLU A 273 0.77 -14.85 -14.59
CA GLU A 273 1.48 -16.09 -14.95
C GLU A 273 0.96 -16.72 -16.25
N ASN A 274 -0.35 -16.68 -16.49
CA ASN A 274 -0.96 -17.20 -17.71
C ASN A 274 -0.69 -16.27 -18.91
N ARG A 275 -0.82 -14.96 -18.74
CA ARG A 275 -0.47 -13.98 -19.77
C ARG A 275 0.98 -14.15 -20.28
N ARG A 276 1.89 -14.63 -19.42
CA ARG A 276 3.28 -14.93 -19.78
C ARG A 276 3.46 -16.11 -20.70
N LYS A 277 2.49 -17.05 -20.74
CA LYS A 277 2.54 -18.25 -21.58
C LYS A 277 2.02 -17.99 -22.99
N GLU A 278 1.22 -16.92 -23.16
CA GLU A 278 0.60 -16.54 -24.42
C GLU A 278 1.44 -15.56 -25.24
N ASN A 279 2.41 -14.88 -24.61
CA ASN A 279 3.38 -13.95 -25.21
C ASN A 279 4.82 -14.53 -25.17
#